data_4e21f1296ac43adb9b173ab94b1642f6
#
_entry.id   4e21f1296ac43adb9b173ab94b1642f6
#
_cell.length_a   1.000
_cell.length_b   1.000
_cell.length_c   1.000
_cell.angle_alpha   90.00
_cell.angle_beta   90.00
_cell.angle_gamma   90.00
#
_symmetry.space_group_name_H-M   'P 1'
#
loop_
_entity.id
_entity.type
_entity.pdbx_description
1 polymer ?
#
loop_
_entity_poly.entity_id
_entity_poly.type
_entity_poly.pdbx_seq_one_letter_code
_entity_poly.pdbx_strand_id
1 'polypeptide(L)'
;MLFVAGSYKTQLGIVVSAFIGVVFIFILTDPTRLYRLTSYLSDPSQVHQTWQALIGIARGGWFGTGLGGGIQKYSLLPEPQTDMIFAVIGEELGILGMLFVLLSYTYILGKGFNIAKIALKKGRKYSSFVAFGICTWFAMQITVNIGMNLGLLPPKGFTLPLLSYGGSSIIFSIISLAILMRVDMESRTSYVKQREYV
;
A
#
# COMPACT_ATOMS: atom_id res chain seq x y z
N MET A 1 -0.93 13.39 -8.68
CA MET A 1 -0.18 14.64 -8.49
C MET A 1 -0.37 15.60 -9.66
N LEU A 2 0.16 15.32 -10.85
CA LEU A 2 0.08 16.21 -12.04
C LEU A 2 -1.36 16.61 -12.40
N PHE A 3 -2.29 15.67 -12.33
CA PHE A 3 -3.72 15.95 -12.61
C PHE A 3 -4.32 16.96 -11.61
N VAL A 4 -4.01 16.80 -10.31
CA VAL A 4 -4.52 17.68 -9.24
C VAL A 4 -3.84 19.06 -9.28
N ALA A 5 -2.60 19.13 -9.78
CA ALA A 5 -1.84 20.37 -9.96
C ALA A 5 -2.30 21.24 -11.15
N GLY A 6 -3.27 20.77 -11.96
CA GLY A 6 -3.82 21.54 -13.07
C GLY A 6 -3.05 21.39 -14.39
N SER A 7 -2.30 20.29 -14.56
CA SER A 7 -1.66 19.95 -15.83
C SER A 7 -2.68 19.79 -16.96
N TYR A 8 -2.28 20.09 -18.19
CA TYR A 8 -3.15 19.92 -19.36
C TYR A 8 -3.63 18.48 -19.48
N LYS A 9 -4.95 18.28 -19.39
CA LYS A 9 -5.60 16.94 -19.37
C LYS A 9 -5.22 16.10 -20.60
N THR A 10 -5.05 16.74 -21.76
CA THR A 10 -4.65 16.09 -23.00
C THR A 10 -3.22 15.52 -22.94
N GLN A 11 -2.26 16.28 -22.43
CA GLN A 11 -0.88 15.83 -22.31
C GLN A 11 -0.76 14.66 -21.30
N LEU A 12 -1.48 14.77 -20.17
CA LEU A 12 -1.53 13.68 -19.20
C LEU A 12 -2.17 12.44 -19.79
N GLY A 13 -3.26 12.60 -20.57
CA GLY A 13 -3.89 11.48 -21.27
C GLY A 13 -2.95 10.76 -22.23
N ILE A 14 -2.17 11.50 -23.02
CA ILE A 14 -1.17 10.93 -23.93
C ILE A 14 -0.09 10.16 -23.18
N VAL A 15 0.45 10.73 -22.10
CA VAL A 15 1.49 10.05 -21.29
C VAL A 15 0.95 8.76 -20.65
N VAL A 16 -0.27 8.82 -20.10
CA VAL A 16 -0.89 7.64 -19.47
C VAL A 16 -1.20 6.57 -20.52
N SER A 17 -1.74 6.93 -21.68
CA SER A 17 -2.03 5.95 -22.75
C SER A 17 -0.76 5.35 -23.33
N ALA A 18 0.30 6.13 -23.52
CA ALA A 18 1.60 5.63 -23.94
C ALA A 18 2.20 4.66 -22.91
N PHE A 19 2.12 5.00 -21.62
CA PHE A 19 2.58 4.11 -20.55
C PHE A 19 1.80 2.79 -20.52
N ILE A 20 0.46 2.84 -20.62
CA ILE A 20 -0.39 1.63 -20.68
C ILE A 20 -0.02 0.81 -21.92
N GLY A 21 0.19 1.44 -23.07
CA GLY A 21 0.62 0.77 -24.30
C GLY A 21 1.95 0.03 -24.14
N VAL A 22 2.95 0.67 -23.55
CA VAL A 22 4.26 0.07 -23.26
C VAL A 22 4.12 -1.12 -22.30
N VAL A 23 3.35 -0.98 -21.22
CA VAL A 23 3.10 -2.08 -20.26
C VAL A 23 2.39 -3.24 -20.93
N PHE A 24 1.41 -2.97 -21.80
CA PHE A 24 0.69 -4.00 -22.53
C PHE A 24 1.60 -4.77 -23.50
N ILE A 25 2.42 -4.06 -24.28
CA ILE A 25 3.43 -4.67 -25.16
C ILE A 25 4.40 -5.52 -24.32
N PHE A 26 4.86 -5.01 -23.19
CA PHE A 26 5.80 -5.71 -22.32
C PHE A 26 5.23 -7.00 -21.69
N ILE A 27 3.93 -7.04 -21.45
CA ILE A 27 3.24 -8.27 -21.00
C ILE A 27 3.13 -9.28 -22.14
N LEU A 28 2.78 -8.83 -23.34
CA LEU A 28 2.59 -9.70 -24.50
C LEU A 28 3.88 -10.31 -25.06
N THR A 29 5.01 -9.62 -24.89
CA THR A 29 6.32 -10.08 -25.40
C THR A 29 6.97 -11.16 -24.56
N ASP A 30 6.56 -11.34 -23.30
CA ASP A 30 7.15 -12.34 -22.41
C ASP A 30 6.15 -13.48 -22.13
N PRO A 31 6.34 -14.68 -22.70
CA PRO A 31 5.42 -15.80 -22.51
C PRO A 31 5.28 -16.24 -21.06
N THR A 32 6.29 -16.03 -20.22
CA THR A 32 6.22 -16.33 -18.80
C THR A 32 5.27 -15.41 -18.04
N ARG A 33 5.18 -14.16 -18.43
CA ARG A 33 4.25 -13.19 -17.82
C ARG A 33 2.82 -13.44 -18.27
N LEU A 34 2.66 -13.74 -19.53
CA LEU A 34 1.36 -14.09 -20.10
C LEU A 34 0.82 -15.36 -19.44
N TYR A 35 1.66 -16.38 -19.27
CA TYR A 35 1.29 -17.62 -18.57
C TYR A 35 0.89 -17.35 -17.11
N ARG A 36 1.65 -16.55 -16.38
CA ARG A 36 1.28 -16.17 -14.99
C ARG A 36 -0.05 -15.43 -14.92
N LEU A 37 -0.32 -14.54 -15.86
CA LEU A 37 -1.57 -13.80 -15.91
C LEU A 37 -2.75 -14.71 -16.25
N THR A 38 -2.60 -15.57 -17.26
CA THR A 38 -3.65 -16.50 -17.67
C THR A 38 -3.91 -17.57 -16.62
N SER A 39 -2.88 -18.14 -16.01
CA SER A 39 -3.03 -19.11 -14.91
C SER A 39 -3.73 -18.49 -13.70
N TYR A 40 -3.40 -17.25 -13.36
CA TYR A 40 -4.05 -16.54 -12.27
C TYR A 40 -5.53 -16.25 -12.58
N LEU A 41 -5.86 -15.87 -13.81
CA LEU A 41 -7.24 -15.61 -14.24
C LEU A 41 -8.08 -16.89 -14.35
N SER A 42 -7.44 -18.02 -14.69
CA SER A 42 -8.13 -19.30 -14.82
C SER A 42 -8.42 -19.92 -13.44
N ASP A 43 -7.44 -19.93 -12.57
CA ASP A 43 -7.54 -20.52 -11.23
C ASP A 43 -6.47 -19.94 -10.31
N PRO A 44 -6.80 -18.98 -9.43
CA PRO A 44 -5.87 -18.40 -8.46
C PRO A 44 -5.25 -19.42 -7.51
N SER A 45 -5.89 -20.58 -7.31
CA SER A 45 -5.37 -21.64 -6.45
C SER A 45 -4.12 -22.34 -7.03
N GLN A 46 -3.92 -22.26 -8.35
CA GLN A 46 -2.72 -22.80 -9.00
C GLN A 46 -1.46 -21.98 -8.70
N VAL A 47 -1.62 -20.77 -8.20
CA VAL A 47 -0.49 -19.99 -7.69
C VAL A 47 -0.23 -20.39 -6.25
N HIS A 48 0.70 -21.30 -6.08
CA HIS A 48 1.05 -21.92 -4.78
C HIS A 48 1.15 -20.91 -3.62
N GLN A 49 1.76 -19.76 -3.87
CA GLN A 49 1.95 -18.70 -2.88
C GLN A 49 0.63 -18.10 -2.39
N THR A 50 -0.28 -17.77 -3.29
CA THR A 50 -1.61 -17.21 -2.95
C THR A 50 -2.46 -18.25 -2.22
N TRP A 51 -2.41 -19.51 -2.68
CA TRP A 51 -3.17 -20.59 -2.06
C TRP A 51 -2.74 -20.84 -0.63
N GLN A 52 -1.44 -20.89 -0.36
CA GLN A 52 -0.91 -21.05 1.00
C GLN A 52 -1.26 -19.85 1.90
N ALA A 53 -1.26 -18.63 1.37
CA ALA A 53 -1.71 -17.46 2.10
C ALA A 53 -3.19 -17.58 2.54
N LEU A 54 -4.07 -18.00 1.64
CA LEU A 54 -5.50 -18.19 1.92
C LEU A 54 -5.74 -19.32 2.93
N ILE A 55 -5.00 -20.44 2.83
CA ILE A 55 -5.06 -21.53 3.82
C ILE A 55 -4.64 -21.01 5.20
N GLY A 56 -3.56 -20.22 5.30
CA GLY A 56 -3.14 -19.60 6.54
C GLY A 56 -4.22 -18.74 7.16
N ILE A 57 -4.81 -17.83 6.39
CA ILE A 57 -5.91 -16.96 6.84
C ILE A 57 -7.12 -17.80 7.29
N ALA A 58 -7.52 -18.81 6.51
CA ALA A 58 -8.65 -19.67 6.86
C ALA A 58 -8.42 -20.45 8.17
N ARG A 59 -7.18 -20.91 8.38
CA ARG A 59 -6.79 -21.60 9.60
C ARG A 59 -6.82 -20.71 10.85
N GLY A 60 -6.48 -19.42 10.70
CA GLY A 60 -6.50 -18.47 11.81
C GLY A 60 -7.90 -18.20 12.36
N GLY A 61 -8.95 -18.33 11.57
CA GLY A 61 -10.32 -18.06 12.01
C GLY A 61 -10.48 -16.67 12.63
N TRP A 62 -11.27 -16.55 13.70
CA TRP A 62 -11.55 -15.25 14.33
C TRP A 62 -10.41 -14.76 15.23
N PHE A 63 -9.78 -15.64 16.01
CA PHE A 63 -8.83 -15.28 17.07
C PHE A 63 -7.38 -15.65 16.74
N GLY A 64 -7.16 -16.36 15.65
CA GLY A 64 -5.83 -16.84 15.26
C GLY A 64 -5.39 -18.12 15.99
N THR A 65 -4.25 -18.64 15.56
CA THR A 65 -3.59 -19.81 16.17
C THR A 65 -2.69 -19.43 17.35
N GLY A 66 -2.58 -18.13 17.65
CA GLY A 66 -1.66 -17.56 18.63
C GLY A 66 -0.36 -17.08 17.99
N LEU A 67 0.28 -16.12 18.65
CA LEU A 67 1.58 -15.58 18.22
C LEU A 67 2.62 -16.70 18.18
N GLY A 68 3.26 -16.87 17.03
CA GLY A 68 4.22 -17.93 16.80
C GLY A 68 3.63 -19.27 16.40
N GLY A 69 2.31 -19.47 16.52
CA GLY A 69 1.61 -20.72 16.21
C GLY A 69 1.33 -20.95 14.71
N GLY A 70 1.65 -20.00 13.85
CA GLY A 70 1.51 -20.13 12.41
C GLY A 70 2.46 -21.16 11.83
N ILE A 71 1.95 -22.08 11.02
CA ILE A 71 2.75 -23.13 10.35
C ILE A 71 3.20 -22.66 8.97
N GLN A 72 2.38 -21.85 8.28
CA GLN A 72 2.64 -21.43 6.91
C GLN A 72 3.98 -20.69 6.76
N LYS A 73 4.41 -19.97 7.79
CA LYS A 73 5.66 -19.20 7.78
C LYS A 73 6.94 -20.06 7.79
N TYR A 74 6.88 -21.35 8.20
CA TYR A 74 8.09 -22.16 8.38
C TYR A 74 8.54 -22.89 7.11
N SER A 75 7.63 -23.25 6.20
CA SER A 75 8.04 -24.06 5.04
C SER A 75 7.15 -23.92 3.80
N LEU A 76 6.01 -23.28 3.89
CA LEU A 76 4.98 -23.31 2.86
C LEU A 76 4.82 -21.97 2.12
N LEU A 77 5.12 -20.86 2.78
CA LEU A 77 5.07 -19.52 2.18
C LEU A 77 6.47 -19.05 1.80
N PRO A 78 6.75 -18.74 0.53
CA PRO A 78 7.97 -18.04 0.18
C PRO A 78 7.88 -16.59 0.68
N GLU A 79 8.96 -16.10 1.29
CA GLU A 79 9.10 -14.72 1.80
C GLU A 79 7.93 -14.26 2.71
N PRO A 80 7.58 -15.02 3.77
CA PRO A 80 6.41 -14.72 4.61
C PRO A 80 6.55 -13.39 5.37
N GLN A 81 7.79 -12.92 5.60
CA GLN A 81 8.09 -11.71 6.38
C GLN A 81 8.05 -10.43 5.53
N THR A 82 8.07 -10.54 4.21
CA THR A 82 8.12 -9.41 3.28
C THR A 82 6.74 -9.08 2.73
N ASP A 83 6.31 -9.76 1.71
CA ASP A 83 5.08 -9.45 0.96
C ASP A 83 3.84 -10.21 1.46
N MET A 84 4.02 -11.33 2.19
CA MET A 84 2.92 -12.14 2.72
C MET A 84 2.67 -11.95 4.23
N ILE A 85 3.20 -10.89 4.83
CA ILE A 85 3.05 -10.63 6.27
C ILE A 85 1.58 -10.50 6.70
N PHE A 86 0.71 -9.99 5.85
CA PHE A 86 -0.71 -9.84 6.14
C PHE A 86 -1.41 -11.21 6.28
N ALA A 87 -1.02 -12.20 5.47
CA ALA A 87 -1.50 -13.57 5.62
C ALA A 87 -1.00 -14.24 6.92
N VAL A 88 0.25 -13.98 7.29
CA VAL A 88 0.80 -14.47 8.58
C VAL A 88 0.04 -13.87 9.75
N ILE A 89 -0.29 -12.57 9.71
CA ILE A 89 -1.13 -11.93 10.72
C ILE A 89 -2.52 -12.58 10.75
N GLY A 90 -3.08 -12.90 9.59
CA GLY A 90 -4.34 -13.62 9.48
C GLY A 90 -4.30 -15.01 10.11
N GLU A 91 -3.20 -15.74 9.97
CA GLU A 91 -3.02 -17.06 10.62
C GLU A 91 -2.83 -16.95 12.14
N GLU A 92 -1.98 -16.04 12.60
CA GLU A 92 -1.59 -15.95 14.02
C GLU A 92 -2.57 -15.17 14.89
N LEU A 93 -3.12 -14.06 14.40
CA LEU A 93 -4.04 -13.17 15.13
C LEU A 93 -5.49 -13.24 14.61
N GLY A 94 -5.72 -14.00 13.55
CA GLY A 94 -7.04 -14.17 12.97
C GLY A 94 -7.60 -12.92 12.32
N ILE A 95 -8.90 -12.96 12.05
CA ILE A 95 -9.65 -11.85 11.45
C ILE A 95 -9.56 -10.58 12.30
N LEU A 96 -9.56 -10.70 13.62
CA LEU A 96 -9.44 -9.55 14.52
C LEU A 96 -8.10 -8.83 14.36
N GLY A 97 -7.00 -9.57 14.22
CA GLY A 97 -5.68 -8.98 13.93
C GLY A 97 -5.62 -8.28 12.58
N MET A 98 -6.17 -8.90 11.54
CA MET A 98 -6.28 -8.30 10.22
C MET A 98 -7.10 -7.00 10.24
N LEU A 99 -8.24 -7.01 10.94
CA LEU A 99 -9.10 -5.85 11.08
C LEU A 99 -8.39 -4.71 11.83
N PHE A 100 -7.66 -5.03 12.90
CA PHE A 100 -6.85 -4.05 13.64
C PHE A 100 -5.82 -3.37 12.72
N VAL A 101 -5.12 -4.14 11.90
CA VAL A 101 -4.14 -3.61 10.93
C VAL A 101 -4.83 -2.70 9.90
N LEU A 102 -5.95 -3.13 9.34
CA LEU A 102 -6.74 -2.34 8.38
C LEU A 102 -7.23 -1.01 8.98
N LEU A 103 -7.75 -1.05 10.19
CA LEU A 103 -8.20 0.16 10.90
C LEU A 103 -7.04 1.10 11.19
N SER A 104 -5.87 0.57 11.58
CA SER A 104 -4.66 1.35 11.82
C SER A 104 -4.20 2.08 10.56
N TYR A 105 -4.16 1.40 9.41
CA TYR A 105 -3.83 2.04 8.14
C TYR A 105 -4.87 3.06 7.69
N THR A 106 -6.15 2.75 7.86
CA THR A 106 -7.24 3.69 7.55
C THR A 106 -7.12 4.97 8.38
N TYR A 107 -6.78 4.83 9.66
CA TYR A 107 -6.55 5.98 10.54
C TYR A 107 -5.34 6.81 10.10
N ILE A 108 -4.20 6.17 9.79
CA ILE A 108 -2.97 6.85 9.35
C ILE A 108 -3.23 7.59 8.02
N LEU A 109 -3.84 6.93 7.06
CA LEU A 109 -4.18 7.53 5.76
C LEU A 109 -5.18 8.68 5.91
N GLY A 110 -6.21 8.51 6.74
CA GLY A 110 -7.20 9.54 7.04
C GLY A 110 -6.57 10.80 7.65
N LYS A 111 -5.64 10.63 8.59
CA LYS A 111 -4.85 11.73 9.14
C LYS A 111 -3.97 12.38 8.08
N GLY A 112 -3.28 11.60 7.26
CA GLY A 112 -2.43 12.09 6.18
C GLY A 112 -3.20 12.91 5.15
N PHE A 113 -4.35 12.44 4.68
CA PHE A 113 -5.21 13.21 3.77
C PHE A 113 -5.77 14.48 4.43
N ASN A 114 -6.04 14.45 5.73
CA ASN A 114 -6.47 15.64 6.46
C ASN A 114 -5.34 16.70 6.53
N ILE A 115 -4.08 16.28 6.73
CA ILE A 115 -2.91 17.17 6.67
C ILE A 115 -2.83 17.83 5.29
N ALA A 116 -2.98 17.07 4.21
CA ALA A 116 -2.99 17.62 2.85
C ALA A 116 -4.10 18.66 2.65
N LYS A 117 -5.32 18.38 3.15
CA LYS A 117 -6.45 19.33 3.11
C LYS A 117 -6.16 20.62 3.87
N ILE A 118 -5.60 20.53 5.07
CA ILE A 118 -5.26 21.69 5.91
C ILE A 118 -4.20 22.55 5.22
N ALA A 119 -3.14 21.92 4.67
CA ALA A 119 -2.10 22.63 3.92
C ALA A 119 -2.67 23.38 2.71
N LEU A 120 -3.60 22.76 1.98
CA LEU A 120 -4.27 23.38 0.83
C LEU A 120 -5.10 24.60 1.24
N LYS A 121 -5.92 24.47 2.29
CA LYS A 121 -6.74 25.57 2.84
C LYS A 121 -5.89 26.77 3.27
N LYS A 122 -4.64 26.54 3.66
CA LYS A 122 -3.68 27.59 4.06
C LYS A 122 -2.85 28.15 2.90
N GLY A 123 -3.23 27.83 1.66
CA GLY A 123 -2.55 28.33 0.45
C GLY A 123 -1.21 27.64 0.14
N ARG A 124 -0.80 26.64 0.92
CA ARG A 124 0.45 25.90 0.73
C ARG A 124 0.27 24.76 -0.28
N LYS A 125 0.07 25.12 -1.54
CA LYS A 125 -0.24 24.16 -2.61
C LYS A 125 0.83 23.06 -2.75
N TYR A 126 2.12 23.43 -2.74
CA TYR A 126 3.20 22.46 -2.86
C TYR A 126 3.19 21.43 -1.75
N SER A 127 3.17 21.86 -0.48
CA SER A 127 3.14 20.99 0.69
C SER A 127 1.91 20.07 0.69
N SER A 128 0.76 20.61 0.28
CA SER A 128 -0.49 19.83 0.13
C SER A 128 -0.34 18.73 -0.92
N PHE A 129 0.23 19.04 -2.09
CA PHE A 129 0.43 18.04 -3.14
C PHE A 129 1.43 16.96 -2.73
N VAL A 130 2.51 17.32 -2.04
CA VAL A 130 3.47 16.34 -1.49
C VAL A 130 2.77 15.41 -0.52
N ALA A 131 2.04 15.95 0.46
CA ALA A 131 1.31 15.12 1.44
C ALA A 131 0.27 14.21 0.77
N PHE A 132 -0.50 14.73 -0.18
CA PHE A 132 -1.48 13.96 -0.94
C PHE A 132 -0.82 12.82 -1.72
N GLY A 133 0.34 13.07 -2.36
CA GLY A 133 1.06 12.06 -3.11
C GLY A 133 1.61 10.93 -2.23
N ILE A 134 2.16 11.26 -1.07
CA ILE A 134 2.64 10.25 -0.11
C ILE A 134 1.47 9.37 0.35
N CYS A 135 0.34 9.98 0.72
CA CYS A 135 -0.84 9.23 1.16
C CYS A 135 -1.41 8.33 0.05
N THR A 136 -1.48 8.83 -1.19
CA THR A 136 -1.95 8.06 -2.34
C THR A 136 -1.01 6.88 -2.63
N TRP A 137 0.30 7.09 -2.57
CA TRP A 137 1.30 6.04 -2.73
C TRP A 137 1.12 4.94 -1.68
N PHE A 138 1.02 5.32 -0.41
CA PHE A 138 0.78 4.35 0.68
C PHE A 138 -0.54 3.61 0.51
N ALA A 139 -1.63 4.34 0.19
CA ALA A 139 -2.94 3.73 -0.03
C ALA A 139 -2.88 2.67 -1.15
N MET A 140 -2.22 2.99 -2.27
CA MET A 140 -2.05 2.05 -3.38
C MET A 140 -1.22 0.83 -2.96
N GLN A 141 -0.11 1.04 -2.26
CA GLN A 141 0.77 -0.04 -1.82
C GLN A 141 0.07 -0.98 -0.84
N ILE A 142 -0.67 -0.44 0.13
CA ILE A 142 -1.47 -1.21 1.10
C ILE A 142 -2.57 -2.00 0.38
N THR A 143 -3.32 -1.35 -0.52
CA THR A 143 -4.41 -2.01 -1.26
C THR A 143 -3.90 -3.16 -2.13
N VAL A 144 -2.78 -2.95 -2.84
CA VAL A 144 -2.18 -4.00 -3.67
C VAL A 144 -1.66 -5.16 -2.81
N ASN A 145 -0.94 -4.88 -1.71
CA ASN A 145 -0.42 -5.94 -0.85
C ASN A 145 -1.55 -6.76 -0.23
N ILE A 146 -2.57 -6.11 0.36
CA ILE A 146 -3.72 -6.81 0.93
C ILE A 146 -4.48 -7.59 -0.13
N GLY A 147 -4.67 -7.00 -1.32
CA GLY A 147 -5.32 -7.68 -2.45
C GLY A 147 -4.59 -8.95 -2.89
N MET A 148 -3.25 -8.94 -2.89
CA MET A 148 -2.44 -10.14 -3.19
C MET A 148 -2.60 -11.21 -2.11
N ASN A 149 -2.55 -10.83 -0.83
CA ASN A 149 -2.70 -11.76 0.28
C ASN A 149 -4.10 -12.40 0.35
N LEU A 150 -5.13 -11.67 -0.12
CA LEU A 150 -6.51 -12.15 -0.21
C LEU A 150 -6.82 -12.88 -1.54
N GLY A 151 -5.84 -13.05 -2.43
CA GLY A 151 -6.04 -13.70 -3.71
C GLY A 151 -6.85 -12.89 -4.73
N LEU A 152 -7.01 -11.58 -4.52
CA LEU A 152 -7.69 -10.69 -5.46
C LEU A 152 -6.77 -10.16 -6.55
N LEU A 153 -5.46 -10.16 -6.30
CA LEU A 153 -4.43 -9.69 -7.21
C LEU A 153 -3.31 -10.72 -7.33
N PRO A 154 -2.62 -10.79 -8.47
CA PRO A 154 -1.50 -11.71 -8.67
C PRO A 154 -0.35 -11.36 -7.70
N PRO A 155 0.32 -12.37 -7.12
CA PRO A 155 1.39 -12.16 -6.18
C PRO A 155 2.57 -11.44 -6.85
N LYS A 156 3.01 -10.38 -6.21
CA LYS A 156 4.19 -9.57 -6.58
C LYS A 156 4.84 -9.09 -5.29
N GLY A 157 6.14 -8.86 -5.29
CA GLY A 157 6.94 -8.42 -4.15
C GLY A 157 6.62 -6.99 -3.67
N PHE A 158 5.38 -6.70 -3.33
CA PHE A 158 4.98 -5.44 -2.72
C PHE A 158 4.92 -5.58 -1.21
N THR A 159 5.85 -4.92 -0.54
CA THR A 159 5.88 -4.88 0.93
C THR A 159 4.75 -4.04 1.51
N LEU A 160 4.24 -4.42 2.67
CA LEU A 160 3.28 -3.63 3.43
C LEU A 160 4.03 -2.50 4.18
N PRO A 161 3.74 -1.21 3.94
CA PRO A 161 4.48 -0.11 4.55
C PRO A 161 4.51 -0.22 6.07
N LEU A 162 5.68 0.04 6.68
CA LEU A 162 5.91 0.03 8.13
C LEU A 162 5.81 -1.34 8.83
N LEU A 163 5.25 -2.36 8.20
CA LEU A 163 4.99 -3.65 8.82
C LEU A 163 5.88 -4.75 8.24
N SER A 164 6.07 -4.77 6.91
CA SER A 164 6.88 -5.78 6.25
C SER A 164 8.36 -5.62 6.53
N TYR A 165 9.04 -6.74 6.68
CA TYR A 165 10.49 -6.77 6.69
C TYR A 165 11.03 -6.38 5.32
N GLY A 166 11.79 -5.29 5.27
CA GLY A 166 12.41 -4.79 4.05
C GLY A 166 13.20 -3.53 4.36
N GLY A 167 14.54 -3.63 4.45
CA GLY A 167 15.40 -2.52 4.87
C GLY A 167 15.13 -1.22 4.12
N SER A 168 15.13 -1.26 2.79
CA SER A 168 14.83 -0.09 1.96
C SER A 168 13.39 0.40 2.11
N SER A 169 12.43 -0.50 2.16
CA SER A 169 10.99 -0.15 2.29
C SER A 169 10.69 0.57 3.59
N ILE A 170 11.27 0.13 4.70
CA ILE A 170 11.12 0.76 6.02
C ILE A 170 11.73 2.16 6.02
N ILE A 171 12.95 2.33 5.47
CA ILE A 171 13.63 3.63 5.40
C ILE A 171 12.77 4.63 4.61
N PHE A 172 12.32 4.25 3.41
CA PHE A 172 11.46 5.12 2.59
C PHE A 172 10.11 5.43 3.26
N SER A 173 9.53 4.47 3.98
CA SER A 173 8.29 4.69 4.73
C SER A 173 8.48 5.69 5.86
N ILE A 174 9.59 5.58 6.63
CA ILE A 174 9.91 6.51 7.71
C ILE A 174 10.18 7.91 7.16
N ILE A 175 10.95 8.04 6.08
CA ILE A 175 11.22 9.34 5.43
C ILE A 175 9.90 9.96 4.96
N SER A 176 9.02 9.18 4.34
CA SER A 176 7.71 9.67 3.88
C SER A 176 6.84 10.17 5.02
N LEU A 177 6.82 9.46 6.15
CA LEU A 177 6.11 9.91 7.36
C LEU A 177 6.74 11.18 7.95
N ALA A 178 8.06 11.27 7.99
CA ALA A 178 8.76 12.47 8.48
C ALA A 178 8.41 13.70 7.64
N ILE A 179 8.35 13.56 6.31
CA ILE A 179 7.90 14.63 5.41
C ILE A 179 6.44 15.01 5.71
N LEU A 180 5.56 14.03 5.92
CA LEU A 180 4.15 14.26 6.25
C LEU A 180 4.02 15.04 7.56
N MET A 181 4.78 14.66 8.59
CA MET A 181 4.82 15.37 9.88
C MET A 181 5.36 16.79 9.72
N ARG A 182 6.38 17.00 8.88
CA ARG A 182 6.90 18.33 8.58
C ARG A 182 5.85 19.22 7.94
N VAL A 183 5.07 18.71 6.99
CA VAL A 183 3.95 19.44 6.38
C VAL A 183 2.90 19.81 7.42
N ASP A 184 2.57 18.93 8.35
CA ASP A 184 1.62 19.23 9.44
C ASP A 184 2.15 20.36 10.35
N MET A 185 3.40 20.25 10.81
CA MET A 185 4.04 21.26 11.68
C MET A 185 4.05 22.63 10.99
N GLU A 186 4.49 22.70 9.75
CA GLU A 186 4.49 23.96 9.01
C GLU A 186 3.09 24.54 8.81
N SER A 187 2.12 23.68 8.58
CA SER A 187 0.73 24.08 8.47
C SER A 187 0.16 24.65 9.75
N ARG A 188 0.61 24.18 10.90
CA ARG A 188 0.17 24.67 12.22
C ARG A 188 0.89 25.95 12.64
N THR A 189 2.18 26.04 12.45
CA THR A 189 3.03 27.17 12.91
C THR A 189 2.65 28.48 12.22
N SER A 190 2.25 28.47 10.96
CA SER A 190 1.77 29.68 10.26
C SER A 190 0.48 30.26 10.88
N TYR A 191 -0.28 29.47 11.61
CA TYR A 191 -1.50 29.95 12.28
C TYR A 191 -1.20 30.73 13.56
N VAL A 192 -0.13 30.39 14.26
CA VAL A 192 0.30 31.10 15.49
C VAL A 192 0.86 32.47 15.11
N LYS A 193 1.72 32.55 14.08
CA LYS A 193 2.29 33.82 13.65
C LYS A 193 1.26 34.83 13.13
N GLN A 194 0.17 34.41 12.49
CA GLN A 194 -0.89 35.31 12.05
C GLN A 194 -1.75 35.85 13.21
N ARG A 195 -1.82 35.17 14.36
CA ARG A 195 -2.54 35.65 15.55
C ARG A 195 -1.74 36.65 16.39
N GLU A 196 -0.42 36.67 16.25
CA GLU A 196 0.45 37.62 16.98
C GLU A 196 0.50 39.02 16.33
N TYR A 197 0.00 39.15 15.10
CA TYR A 197 -0.02 40.43 14.34
C TYR A 197 -1.44 41.02 14.18
N VAL A 198 -2.43 40.48 14.86
CA VAL A 198 -3.80 41.02 14.95
C VAL A 198 -4.11 41.38 16.42
#